data_5791abcebc5027d15c3462d942b8e6b6
#
_entry.id   5791abcebc5027d15c3462d942b8e6b6
#
_cell.length_a   1.000
_cell.length_b   1.000
_cell.length_c   1.000
_cell.angle_alpha   90.00
_cell.angle_beta   90.00
_cell.angle_gamma   90.00
#
_symmetry.space_group_name_H-M   'P 1'
#
loop_
_entity.id
_entity.type
_entity.pdbx_description
1 polymer ?
#
loop_
_entity_poly.entity_id
_entity_poly.type
_entity_poly.pdbx_seq_one_letter_code
_entity_poly.pdbx_strand_id
1 'polypeptide(L)'
;GINRVLYPGLPDFSTHALAAKQMSHFGAMLSFEPGKSLTDAKAFCNKLRHCTIAPSLGETDTMVLHPATMSHLKVNPSLRQHYGITDSLVRMSVGLEHPDDILADIEQALAV
;
A
#
# COMPACT_ATOMS: atom_id res chain seq x y z
N GLY A 1 -9.66 2.39 -10.41
CA GLY A 1 -9.91 2.69 -9.00
C GLY A 1 -9.26 1.70 -8.05
N ILE A 2 -9.46 1.89 -6.77
CA ILE A 2 -8.94 0.99 -5.73
C ILE A 2 -9.88 -0.20 -5.55
N ASN A 3 -9.32 -1.40 -5.59
CA ASN A 3 -10.09 -2.64 -5.45
C ASN A 3 -10.23 -3.08 -3.97
N ARG A 4 -9.18 -2.89 -3.17
CA ARG A 4 -9.15 -3.31 -1.77
C ARG A 4 -8.21 -2.39 -0.97
N VAL A 5 -8.56 -2.11 0.29
CA VAL A 5 -7.69 -1.39 1.23
C VAL A 5 -7.55 -2.22 2.51
N LEU A 6 -6.31 -2.37 2.98
CA LEU A 6 -5.95 -3.03 4.23
C LEU A 6 -5.34 -2.00 5.17
N TYR A 7 -6.08 -1.62 6.21
CA TYR A 7 -5.63 -0.68 7.23
C TYR A 7 -6.33 -0.98 8.56
N PRO A 8 -5.58 -1.08 9.67
CA PRO A 8 -6.16 -1.45 10.96
C PRO A 8 -7.26 -0.51 11.46
N GLY A 9 -7.27 0.75 11.00
CA GLY A 9 -8.28 1.74 11.36
C GLY A 9 -9.61 1.57 10.66
N LEU A 10 -9.71 0.71 9.64
CA LEU A 10 -10.96 0.45 8.95
C LEU A 10 -11.79 -0.58 9.72
N PRO A 11 -13.10 -0.33 9.94
CA PRO A 11 -13.94 -1.24 10.72
C PRO A 11 -14.05 -2.66 10.16
N ASP A 12 -13.88 -2.82 8.85
CA ASP A 12 -13.94 -4.13 8.17
C ASP A 12 -12.58 -4.86 8.12
N PHE A 13 -11.51 -4.25 8.65
CA PHE A 13 -10.23 -4.94 8.77
C PHE A 13 -10.33 -6.08 9.79
N SER A 14 -9.82 -7.26 9.44
CA SER A 14 -10.04 -8.51 10.19
C SER A 14 -9.65 -8.43 11.68
N THR A 15 -8.64 -7.64 12.02
CA THR A 15 -8.17 -7.45 13.42
C THR A 15 -8.39 -6.02 13.92
N HIS A 16 -9.35 -5.29 13.36
CA HIS A 16 -9.64 -3.90 13.76
C HIS A 16 -9.93 -3.79 15.26
N ALA A 17 -10.76 -4.67 15.82
CA ALA A 17 -11.11 -4.63 17.24
C ALA A 17 -9.88 -4.84 18.15
N LEU A 18 -8.97 -5.74 17.77
CA LEU A 18 -7.71 -5.97 18.47
C LEU A 18 -6.80 -4.75 18.38
N ALA A 19 -6.67 -4.18 17.18
CA ALA A 19 -5.87 -2.97 16.97
C ALA A 19 -6.42 -1.79 17.78
N ALA A 20 -7.72 -1.57 17.80
CA ALA A 20 -8.36 -0.53 18.60
C ALA A 20 -8.10 -0.69 20.10
N LYS A 21 -7.99 -1.93 20.58
CA LYS A 21 -7.71 -2.23 21.98
C LYS A 21 -6.24 -2.01 22.36
N GLN A 22 -5.31 -2.34 21.45
CA GLN A 22 -3.87 -2.35 21.75
C GLN A 22 -3.14 -1.08 21.29
N MET A 23 -3.66 -0.36 20.31
CA MET A 23 -2.99 0.78 19.69
C MET A 23 -3.65 2.10 20.09
N SER A 24 -2.85 3.13 20.39
CA SER A 24 -3.35 4.49 20.63
C SER A 24 -3.86 5.14 19.33
N HIS A 25 -3.16 4.86 18.21
CA HIS A 25 -3.51 5.25 16.86
C HIS A 25 -3.19 4.08 15.94
N PHE A 26 -3.79 4.04 14.74
CA PHE A 26 -3.66 2.87 13.86
C PHE A 26 -2.39 2.85 13.00
N GLY A 27 -1.54 3.86 13.16
CA GLY A 27 -0.22 3.88 12.52
C GLY A 27 -0.20 4.41 11.10
N ALA A 28 0.99 4.39 10.51
CA ALA A 28 1.28 5.00 9.21
C ALA A 28 1.48 3.97 8.09
N MET A 29 1.14 2.71 8.32
CA MET A 29 1.28 1.63 7.34
C MET A 29 -0.08 1.21 6.81
N LEU A 30 -0.22 1.19 5.49
CA LEU A 30 -1.41 0.65 4.83
C LEU A 30 -1.02 -0.09 3.57
N SER A 31 -1.89 -0.97 3.12
CA SER A 31 -1.77 -1.63 1.82
C SER A 31 -3.07 -1.51 1.05
N PHE A 32 -2.97 -1.42 -0.27
CA PHE A 32 -4.14 -1.36 -1.14
C PHE A 32 -3.84 -1.94 -2.52
N GLU A 33 -4.88 -2.20 -3.27
CA GLU A 33 -4.79 -2.70 -4.63
C GLU A 33 -5.26 -1.62 -5.62
N PRO A 34 -4.33 -0.94 -6.32
CA PRO A 34 -4.70 -0.05 -7.42
C PRO A 34 -5.06 -0.89 -8.65
N GLY A 35 -6.35 -1.20 -8.80
CA GLY A 35 -6.81 -2.12 -9.82
C GLY A 35 -6.77 -3.58 -9.37
N LYS A 36 -6.78 -4.51 -10.34
CA LYS A 36 -6.90 -5.96 -10.07
C LYS A 36 -5.75 -6.78 -10.64
N SER A 37 -4.81 -6.14 -11.31
CA SER A 37 -3.74 -6.84 -12.04
C SER A 37 -2.36 -6.28 -11.71
N LEU A 38 -1.33 -7.06 -12.03
CA LEU A 38 0.07 -6.62 -11.99
C LEU A 38 0.27 -5.36 -12.83
N THR A 39 -0.36 -5.29 -14.00
CA THR A 39 -0.26 -4.14 -14.92
C THR A 39 -0.82 -2.87 -14.27
N ASP A 40 -1.95 -2.98 -13.58
CA ASP A 40 -2.56 -1.84 -12.85
C ASP A 40 -1.63 -1.32 -11.76
N ALA A 41 -1.06 -2.23 -10.96
CA ALA A 41 -0.13 -1.87 -9.90
C ALA A 41 1.13 -1.19 -10.45
N LYS A 42 1.71 -1.73 -11.51
CA LYS A 42 2.88 -1.13 -12.17
C LYS A 42 2.56 0.25 -12.75
N ALA A 43 1.40 0.39 -13.40
CA ALA A 43 0.96 1.67 -13.94
C ALA A 43 0.78 2.72 -12.84
N PHE A 44 0.18 2.34 -11.73
CA PHE A 44 0.05 3.20 -10.54
C PHE A 44 1.43 3.65 -10.04
N CYS A 45 2.31 2.69 -9.75
CA CYS A 45 3.65 2.99 -9.22
C CYS A 45 4.45 3.90 -10.15
N ASN A 46 4.38 3.66 -11.46
CA ASN A 46 5.11 4.46 -12.46
C ASN A 46 4.57 5.88 -12.63
N LYS A 47 3.35 6.15 -12.22
CA LYS A 47 2.73 7.48 -12.27
C LYS A 47 2.99 8.33 -11.04
N LEU A 48 3.46 7.75 -9.93
CA LEU A 48 3.78 8.49 -8.72
C LEU A 48 4.88 9.52 -9.01
N ARG A 49 4.71 10.74 -8.52
CA ARG A 49 5.62 11.87 -8.73
C ARG A 49 6.27 12.34 -7.46
N HIS A 50 5.58 12.19 -6.35
CA HIS A 50 5.98 12.67 -5.03
C HIS A 50 6.37 11.50 -4.10
N CYS A 51 5.53 10.48 -4.01
CA CYS A 51 5.84 9.27 -3.24
C CYS A 51 6.99 8.50 -3.87
N THR A 52 7.90 8.00 -3.05
CA THR A 52 9.10 7.29 -3.50
C THR A 52 8.84 5.78 -3.57
N ILE A 53 9.22 5.16 -4.67
CA ILE A 53 9.21 3.69 -4.78
C ILE A 53 10.49 3.15 -4.12
N ALA A 54 10.33 2.44 -3.00
CA ALA A 54 11.46 1.91 -2.25
C ALA A 54 11.06 0.71 -1.38
N PRO A 55 11.99 -0.23 -1.10
CA PRO A 55 11.74 -1.38 -0.21
C PRO A 55 11.84 -1.03 1.28
N SER A 56 11.87 0.25 1.63
CA SER A 56 12.00 0.75 3.01
C SER A 56 10.65 1.14 3.61
N LEU A 57 10.64 1.42 4.90
CA LEU A 57 9.48 1.90 5.63
C LEU A 57 9.91 2.74 6.83
N GLY A 58 8.98 3.54 7.37
CA GLY A 58 9.23 4.34 8.57
C GLY A 58 10.14 5.55 8.36
N GLU A 59 10.30 5.98 7.11
CA GLU A 59 11.10 7.16 6.76
C GLU A 59 10.29 8.45 6.86
N THR A 60 10.98 9.59 6.76
CA THR A 60 10.34 10.91 6.69
C THR A 60 9.58 11.11 5.38
N ASP A 61 9.99 10.43 4.31
CA ASP A 61 9.33 10.44 3.01
C ASP A 61 8.31 9.29 2.91
N THR A 62 7.19 9.55 2.26
CA THR A 62 6.22 8.51 1.93
C THR A 62 6.81 7.54 0.91
N MET A 63 6.83 6.25 1.27
CA MET A 63 7.39 5.19 0.43
C MET A 63 6.32 4.19 0.02
N VAL A 64 6.38 3.77 -1.24
CA VAL A 64 5.49 2.78 -1.83
C VAL A 64 6.32 1.58 -2.27
N LEU A 65 5.88 0.39 -1.88
CA LEU A 65 6.49 -0.88 -2.23
C LEU A 65 5.47 -1.74 -2.98
N HIS A 66 5.90 -2.38 -4.06
CA HIS A 66 5.13 -3.44 -4.73
C HIS A 66 5.71 -4.81 -4.32
N PRO A 67 5.10 -5.53 -3.36
CA PRO A 67 5.70 -6.74 -2.79
C PRO A 67 5.98 -7.83 -3.82
N ALA A 68 5.06 -8.08 -4.74
CA ALA A 68 5.19 -9.17 -5.71
C ALA A 68 6.43 -9.05 -6.62
N THR A 69 6.87 -7.83 -6.95
CA THR A 69 8.05 -7.60 -7.80
C THR A 69 9.28 -7.08 -7.03
N MET A 70 9.16 -6.84 -5.73
CA MET A 70 10.25 -6.26 -4.92
C MET A 70 10.58 -7.16 -3.72
N SER A 71 9.95 -6.94 -2.57
CA SER A 71 10.31 -7.64 -1.33
C SER A 71 9.99 -9.14 -1.33
N HIS A 72 8.97 -9.57 -2.08
CA HIS A 72 8.49 -10.96 -2.13
C HIS A 72 8.66 -11.58 -3.52
N LEU A 73 9.54 -11.04 -4.34
CA LEU A 73 9.78 -11.53 -5.70
C LEU A 73 10.18 -13.02 -5.74
N LYS A 74 10.99 -13.46 -4.78
CA LYS A 74 11.50 -14.84 -4.70
C LYS A 74 10.53 -15.81 -4.02
N VAL A 75 9.43 -15.32 -3.47
CA VAL A 75 8.41 -16.17 -2.86
C VAL A 75 7.55 -16.79 -3.96
N ASN A 76 7.22 -18.08 -3.81
CA ASN A 76 6.35 -18.78 -4.75
C ASN A 76 5.03 -18.02 -4.92
N PRO A 77 4.55 -17.78 -6.16
CA PRO A 77 3.30 -17.05 -6.40
C PRO A 77 2.09 -17.62 -5.67
N SER A 78 1.96 -18.93 -5.58
CA SER A 78 0.87 -19.57 -4.83
C SER A 78 0.92 -19.26 -3.35
N LEU A 79 2.13 -19.19 -2.78
CA LEU A 79 2.33 -18.85 -1.37
C LEU A 79 2.02 -17.38 -1.12
N ARG A 80 2.40 -16.47 -2.02
CA ARG A 80 2.02 -15.06 -1.94
C ARG A 80 0.50 -14.90 -1.91
N GLN A 81 -0.20 -15.55 -2.81
CA GLN A 81 -1.68 -15.54 -2.87
C GLN A 81 -2.29 -16.05 -1.57
N HIS A 82 -1.74 -17.13 -1.03
CA HIS A 82 -2.22 -17.69 0.25
C HIS A 82 -2.14 -16.69 1.40
N TYR A 83 -1.08 -15.87 1.45
CA TYR A 83 -0.92 -14.81 2.45
C TYR A 83 -1.58 -13.48 2.07
N GLY A 84 -2.32 -13.43 0.98
CA GLY A 84 -3.02 -12.22 0.55
C GLY A 84 -2.14 -11.18 -0.15
N ILE A 85 -0.92 -11.55 -0.52
CA ILE A 85 -0.01 -10.70 -1.31
C ILE A 85 -0.30 -10.96 -2.78
N THR A 86 -1.29 -10.27 -3.30
CA THR A 86 -1.70 -10.38 -4.70
C THR A 86 -0.72 -9.66 -5.62
N ASP A 87 -0.81 -9.93 -6.92
CA ASP A 87 0.02 -9.24 -7.92
C ASP A 87 -0.28 -7.75 -8.04
N SER A 88 -1.44 -7.29 -7.55
CA SER A 88 -1.80 -5.87 -7.57
C SER A 88 -1.58 -5.15 -6.25
N LEU A 89 -1.22 -5.86 -5.17
CA LEU A 89 -1.05 -5.25 -3.85
C LEU A 89 0.15 -4.30 -3.83
N VAL A 90 -0.06 -3.10 -3.28
CA VAL A 90 1.02 -2.17 -2.91
C VAL A 90 0.96 -1.87 -1.41
N ARG A 91 2.12 -1.61 -0.82
CA ARG A 91 2.24 -1.18 0.57
C ARG A 91 2.73 0.26 0.61
N MET A 92 2.12 1.08 1.45
CA MET A 92 2.52 2.46 1.66
C MET A 92 2.95 2.69 3.11
N SER A 93 4.12 3.28 3.29
CA SER A 93 4.62 3.83 4.55
C SER A 93 4.50 5.35 4.47
N VAL A 94 3.54 5.92 5.19
CA VAL A 94 3.24 7.35 5.14
C VAL A 94 4.31 8.14 5.90
N GLY A 95 4.87 9.15 5.25
CA GLY A 95 5.89 10.03 5.82
C GLY A 95 5.31 11.29 6.45
N LEU A 96 6.16 12.32 6.54
CA LEU A 96 5.86 13.59 7.21
C LEU A 96 5.40 14.70 6.26
N GLU A 97 5.23 14.41 4.98
CA GLU A 97 4.75 15.38 4.00
C GLU A 97 3.32 15.83 4.33
N HIS A 98 2.93 16.97 3.80
CA HIS A 98 1.55 17.43 3.95
C HIS A 98 0.57 16.39 3.37
N PRO A 99 -0.49 16.01 4.09
CA PRO A 99 -1.43 14.99 3.61
C PRO A 99 -2.04 15.27 2.24
N ASP A 100 -2.31 16.53 1.94
CA ASP A 100 -2.89 16.92 0.64
C ASP A 100 -1.95 16.64 -0.53
N ASP A 101 -0.63 16.76 -0.33
CA ASP A 101 0.37 16.45 -1.35
C ASP A 101 0.41 14.94 -1.63
N ILE A 102 0.36 14.13 -0.57
CA ILE A 102 0.29 12.66 -0.70
C ILE A 102 -0.98 12.25 -1.42
N LEU A 103 -2.13 12.81 -1.01
CA LEU A 103 -3.43 12.50 -1.62
C LEU A 103 -3.47 12.90 -3.09
N ALA A 104 -2.98 14.09 -3.43
CA ALA A 104 -2.91 14.56 -4.81
C ALA A 104 -2.05 13.64 -5.69
N ASP A 105 -0.93 13.14 -5.16
CA ASP A 105 -0.07 12.20 -5.90
C ASP A 105 -0.76 10.86 -6.14
N ILE A 106 -1.45 10.33 -5.13
CA ILE A 106 -2.21 9.09 -5.26
C ILE A 106 -3.36 9.27 -6.27
N GLU A 107 -4.11 10.35 -6.17
CA GLU A 107 -5.26 10.61 -7.06
C GLU A 107 -4.82 10.71 -8.52
N GLN A 108 -3.76 11.46 -8.82
CA GLN A 108 -3.26 11.56 -10.19
C GLN A 108 -2.69 10.22 -10.69
N ALA A 109 -2.07 9.42 -9.82
CA ALA A 109 -1.54 8.11 -10.19
C ALA A 109 -2.65 7.08 -10.47
N LEU A 110 -3.81 7.22 -9.81
CA LEU A 110 -4.99 6.38 -10.04
C LEU A 110 -5.81 6.82 -11.25
N ALA A 111 -5.58 8.00 -11.78
CA ALA A 111 -6.30 8.50 -12.95
C ALA A 111 -5.97 7.68 -14.20
N VAL A 112 -7.00 7.39 -14.97
CA VAL A 112 -6.88 6.60 -16.21
C VAL A 112 -6.35 7.47 -17.36
#